data_f33d363f0573103f8dc7cf8ee1f83e6d
#
_entry.id   f33d363f0573103f8dc7cf8ee1f83e6d
#
_cell.length_a   1.000
_cell.length_b   1.000
_cell.length_c   1.000
_cell.angle_alpha   90.00
_cell.angle_beta   90.00
_cell.angle_gamma   90.00
#
_symmetry.space_group_name_H-M   'P 1'
#
loop_
_entity.id
_entity.type
_entity.pdbx_description
1 polymer ?
#
loop_
_entity_poly.entity_id
_entity_poly.type
_entity_poly.pdbx_seq_one_letter_code
_entity_poly.pdbx_strand_id
1 'polypeptide(L)'
;MIVNKISDLIVFQTLKNLRHGFLEITNFDGEVFKFGDVNDQLKARIEIKHPSLNYNLIRNGSIGLAESYMQGFFETDNLSNLIEITAKNIK
;
A
#
# COMPACT_ATOMS: atom_id res chain seq x y z
N MET A 1 6.28 -17.00 -2.84
CA MET A 1 7.34 -17.14 -1.82
C MET A 1 6.74 -16.89 -0.44
N ILE A 2 7.14 -17.66 0.56
CA ILE A 2 6.58 -17.57 1.93
C ILE A 2 6.74 -16.17 2.52
N VAL A 3 7.90 -15.54 2.34
CA VAL A 3 8.19 -14.20 2.89
C VAL A 3 7.19 -13.18 2.37
N ASN A 4 6.92 -13.18 1.05
CA ASN A 4 5.97 -12.23 0.48
C ASN A 4 4.55 -12.49 0.97
N LYS A 5 4.17 -13.76 1.15
CA LYS A 5 2.84 -14.11 1.65
C LYS A 5 2.63 -13.64 3.08
N ILE A 6 3.63 -13.78 3.94
CA ILE A 6 3.60 -13.29 5.32
C ILE A 6 3.50 -11.76 5.31
N SER A 7 4.29 -11.10 4.46
CA SER A 7 4.27 -9.65 4.33
C SER A 7 2.90 -9.14 3.89
N ASP A 8 2.27 -9.83 2.94
CA ASP A 8 0.92 -9.49 2.48
C ASP A 8 -0.08 -9.56 3.62
N LEU A 9 -0.02 -10.62 4.44
CA LEU A 9 -0.92 -10.77 5.59
C LEU A 9 -0.75 -9.63 6.59
N ILE A 10 0.49 -9.27 6.91
CA ILE A 10 0.78 -8.20 7.87
C ILE A 10 0.27 -6.86 7.35
N VAL A 11 0.54 -6.54 6.09
CA VAL A 11 0.10 -5.28 5.49
C VAL A 11 -1.42 -5.21 5.44
N PHE A 12 -2.09 -6.28 5.02
CA PHE A 12 -3.55 -6.29 4.95
C PHE A 12 -4.19 -6.18 6.34
N GLN A 13 -3.61 -6.80 7.37
CA GLN A 13 -4.10 -6.62 8.74
C GLN A 13 -3.97 -5.18 9.20
N THR A 14 -2.85 -4.54 8.88
CA THR A 14 -2.63 -3.13 9.19
C THR A 14 -3.65 -2.25 8.47
N LEU A 15 -3.89 -2.51 7.18
CA LEU A 15 -4.79 -1.72 6.36
C LEU A 15 -6.26 -1.86 6.78
N LYS A 16 -6.65 -3.00 7.36
CA LYS A 16 -8.01 -3.16 7.89
C LYS A 16 -8.32 -2.14 8.99
N ASN A 17 -7.31 -1.63 9.66
CA ASN A 17 -7.45 -0.64 10.72
C ASN A 17 -7.09 0.76 10.24
N LEU A 18 -7.17 1.02 8.95
CA LEU A 18 -6.85 2.33 8.38
C LEU A 18 -7.77 3.40 8.96
N ARG A 19 -7.19 4.39 9.61
CA ARG A 19 -7.94 5.47 10.29
C ARG A 19 -8.03 6.75 9.48
N HIS A 20 -7.08 6.97 8.59
CA HIS A 20 -6.98 8.20 7.79
C HIS A 20 -6.85 7.84 6.34
N GLY A 21 -7.77 8.35 5.52
CA GLY A 21 -7.70 8.17 4.09
C GLY A 21 -8.44 6.93 3.59
N PHE A 22 -8.41 6.77 2.30
CA PHE A 22 -9.00 5.64 1.59
C PHE A 22 -8.01 5.12 0.56
N LEU A 23 -7.77 3.81 0.58
CA LEU A 23 -6.89 3.14 -0.37
C LEU A 23 -7.65 2.09 -1.16
N GLU A 24 -7.50 2.12 -2.49
CA GLU A 24 -7.95 1.05 -3.36
C GLU A 24 -6.70 0.38 -3.94
N ILE A 25 -6.53 -0.89 -3.68
CA ILE A 25 -5.35 -1.65 -4.09
C ILE A 25 -5.76 -2.72 -5.08
N THR A 26 -5.15 -2.69 -6.26
CA THR A 26 -5.27 -3.77 -7.24
C THR A 26 -4.00 -4.60 -7.16
N ASN A 27 -4.15 -5.85 -6.76
CA ASN A 27 -3.03 -6.76 -6.62
C ASN A 27 -2.52 -7.19 -8.00
N PHE A 28 -1.32 -7.77 -8.03
CA PHE A 28 -0.72 -8.19 -9.30
C PHE A 28 -1.52 -9.28 -10.03
N ASP A 29 -2.40 -9.99 -9.31
CA ASP A 29 -3.31 -10.98 -9.89
C ASP A 29 -4.65 -10.38 -10.35
N GLY A 30 -4.83 -9.06 -10.21
CA GLY A 30 -6.05 -8.37 -10.61
C GLY A 30 -7.10 -8.24 -9.52
N GLU A 31 -6.89 -8.83 -8.36
CA GLU A 31 -7.84 -8.73 -7.25
C GLU A 31 -7.81 -7.32 -6.63
N VAL A 32 -8.98 -6.77 -6.33
CA VAL A 32 -9.12 -5.41 -5.83
C VAL A 32 -9.53 -5.43 -4.37
N PHE A 33 -8.82 -4.65 -3.55
CA PHE A 33 -9.09 -4.48 -2.12
C PHE A 33 -9.31 -3.00 -1.82
N LYS A 34 -10.25 -2.70 -0.93
CA LYS A 34 -10.55 -1.33 -0.52
C LYS A 34 -10.43 -1.22 1.00
N PHE A 35 -9.74 -0.18 1.46
CA PHE A 35 -9.48 0.05 2.87
C PHE A 35 -9.76 1.51 3.23
N GLY A 36 -10.32 1.74 4.41
CA GLY A 36 -10.61 3.07 4.90
C GLY A 36 -12.02 3.54 4.54
N ASP A 37 -12.24 4.84 4.69
CA ASP A 37 -13.53 5.46 4.44
C ASP A 37 -13.60 5.98 3.00
N VAL A 38 -14.50 5.42 2.20
CA VAL A 38 -14.69 5.81 0.81
C VAL A 38 -15.07 7.30 0.67
N ASN A 39 -15.61 7.90 1.71
CA ASN A 39 -15.97 9.31 1.73
C ASN A 39 -14.83 10.24 2.15
N ASP A 40 -13.69 9.69 2.55
CA ASP A 40 -12.53 10.50 2.90
C ASP A 40 -12.00 11.21 1.64
N GLN A 41 -11.64 12.48 1.79
CA GLN A 41 -11.09 13.25 0.68
C GLN A 41 -9.66 12.83 0.33
N LEU A 42 -8.94 12.27 1.30
CA LEU A 42 -7.58 11.79 1.10
C LEU A 42 -7.63 10.37 0.55
N LYS A 43 -7.50 10.25 -0.76
CA LYS A 43 -7.65 8.98 -1.47
C LYS A 43 -6.46 8.70 -2.37
N ALA A 44 -6.13 7.41 -2.52
CA ALA A 44 -5.15 6.98 -3.51
C ALA A 44 -5.51 5.59 -4.03
N ARG A 45 -5.11 5.31 -5.26
CA ARG A 45 -5.17 3.99 -5.86
C ARG A 45 -3.77 3.48 -6.06
N ILE A 46 -3.60 2.18 -5.82
CA ILE A 46 -2.34 1.50 -6.05
C ILE A 46 -2.58 0.30 -6.94
N GLU A 47 -1.76 0.14 -7.96
CA GLU A 47 -1.73 -1.09 -8.74
C GLU A 47 -0.39 -1.76 -8.48
N ILE A 48 -0.43 -2.92 -7.83
CA ILE A 48 0.78 -3.66 -7.46
C ILE A 48 1.26 -4.44 -8.68
N LYS A 49 2.52 -4.22 -9.06
CA LYS A 49 3.16 -4.87 -10.20
C LYS A 49 4.14 -5.95 -9.78
N HIS A 50 4.59 -5.95 -8.54
CA HIS A 50 5.60 -6.89 -8.06
C HIS A 50 5.23 -7.40 -6.68
N PRO A 51 5.35 -8.72 -6.44
CA PRO A 51 4.94 -9.30 -5.16
C PRO A 51 5.78 -8.88 -3.96
N SER A 52 6.95 -8.31 -4.18
CA SER A 52 7.84 -7.89 -3.08
C SER A 52 7.52 -6.51 -2.50
N LEU A 53 6.52 -5.80 -3.02
CA LEU A 53 6.17 -4.47 -2.53
C LEU A 53 5.90 -4.46 -1.03
N ASN A 54 5.04 -5.36 -0.56
CA ASN A 54 4.64 -5.37 0.85
C ASN A 54 5.81 -5.71 1.76
N TYR A 55 6.71 -6.60 1.33
CA TYR A 55 7.91 -6.92 2.08
C TYR A 55 8.80 -5.69 2.24
N ASN A 56 9.01 -4.94 1.16
CA ASN A 56 9.81 -3.72 1.21
C ASN A 56 9.17 -2.67 2.12
N LEU A 57 7.85 -2.55 2.09
CA LEU A 57 7.13 -1.61 2.94
C LEU A 57 7.31 -1.94 4.43
N ILE A 58 7.18 -3.21 4.78
CA ILE A 58 7.35 -3.65 6.18
C ILE A 58 8.78 -3.42 6.63
N ARG A 59 9.75 -3.76 5.80
CA ARG A 59 11.16 -3.69 6.16
C ARG A 59 11.67 -2.26 6.28
N ASN A 60 11.25 -1.38 5.37
CA ASN A 60 11.84 -0.04 5.23
C ASN A 60 10.83 1.11 5.36
N GLY A 61 9.56 0.79 5.62
CA GLY A 61 8.53 1.81 5.83
C GLY A 61 8.37 2.75 4.64
N SER A 62 8.28 4.04 4.91
CA SER A 62 8.09 5.04 3.84
C SER A 62 9.23 5.07 2.84
N ILE A 63 10.44 4.77 3.28
CA ILE A 63 11.60 4.68 2.38
C ILE A 63 11.42 3.49 1.44
N GLY A 64 10.96 2.35 1.96
CA GLY A 64 10.67 1.18 1.13
C GLY A 64 9.58 1.45 0.11
N LEU A 65 8.57 2.24 0.48
CA LEU A 65 7.52 2.65 -0.45
C LEU A 65 8.09 3.48 -1.60
N ALA A 66 8.93 4.47 -1.28
CA ALA A 66 9.54 5.33 -2.28
C ALA A 66 10.46 4.53 -3.21
N GLU A 67 11.30 3.65 -2.64
CA GLU A 67 12.18 2.80 -3.43
C GLU A 67 11.40 1.88 -4.37
N SER A 68 10.31 1.29 -3.87
CA SER A 68 9.46 0.41 -4.67
C SER A 68 8.81 1.16 -5.83
N TYR A 69 8.41 2.41 -5.61
CA TYR A 69 7.87 3.25 -6.67
C TYR A 69 8.92 3.49 -7.77
N MET A 70 10.14 3.82 -7.35
CA MET A 70 11.23 4.07 -8.29
C MET A 70 11.62 2.81 -9.08
N GLN A 71 11.48 1.64 -8.48
CA GLN A 71 11.75 0.36 -9.14
C GLN A 71 10.60 -0.15 -9.99
N GLY A 72 9.45 0.54 -9.99
CA GLY A 72 8.30 0.13 -10.76
C GLY A 72 7.50 -1.01 -10.15
N PHE A 73 7.61 -1.23 -8.84
CA PHE A 73 6.88 -2.31 -8.16
C PHE A 73 5.39 -2.00 -8.03
N PHE A 74 5.01 -0.76 -8.16
CA PHE A 74 3.61 -0.36 -8.20
C PHE A 74 3.43 0.94 -8.97
N GLU A 75 2.18 1.20 -9.37
CA GLU A 75 1.75 2.47 -9.92
C GLU A 75 0.68 3.07 -9.03
N THR A 76 0.55 4.38 -9.03
CA THR A 76 -0.47 5.08 -8.25
C THR A 76 -0.98 6.29 -9.03
N ASP A 77 -2.23 6.64 -8.78
CA ASP A 77 -2.83 7.84 -9.37
C ASP A 77 -2.42 9.12 -8.65
N ASN A 78 -1.99 9.01 -7.39
CA ASN A 78 -1.59 10.17 -6.60
C ASN A 78 -0.56 9.78 -5.55
N LEU A 79 0.71 9.88 -5.91
CA LEU A 79 1.80 9.51 -5.02
C LEU A 79 1.82 10.35 -3.75
N SER A 80 1.53 11.64 -3.84
CA SER A 80 1.50 12.55 -2.69
C SER A 80 0.46 12.09 -1.66
N ASN A 81 -0.75 11.76 -2.11
CA ASN A 81 -1.79 11.24 -1.22
C ASN A 81 -1.40 9.90 -0.62
N LEU A 82 -0.79 9.02 -1.41
CA LEU A 82 -0.35 7.73 -0.91
C LEU A 82 0.68 7.88 0.20
N ILE A 83 1.65 8.75 0.03
CA ILE A 83 2.67 9.01 1.05
C ILE A 83 2.02 9.59 2.30
N GLU A 84 1.09 10.51 2.15
CA GLU A 84 0.40 11.12 3.29
C GLU A 84 -0.43 10.10 4.06
N ILE A 85 -1.17 9.23 3.37
CA ILE A 85 -1.94 8.15 4.00
C ILE A 85 -1.00 7.24 4.78
N THR A 86 0.11 6.86 4.17
CA THR A 86 1.11 6.00 4.81
C THR A 86 1.66 6.66 6.08
N ALA A 87 2.05 7.93 5.99
CA ALA A 87 2.62 8.65 7.13
C ALA A 87 1.63 8.80 8.28
N LYS A 88 0.34 8.97 7.99
CA LYS A 88 -0.68 9.14 9.01
C LYS A 88 -1.08 7.84 9.70
N ASN A 89 -0.90 6.71 9.07
CA ASN A 89 -1.40 5.42 9.56
C ASN A 89 -0.31 4.45 10.02
N ILE A 90 0.90 4.60 9.52
CA ILE A 90 2.03 3.73 9.89
C ILE A 90 2.94 4.50 10.86
N LYS A 91 2.78 4.24 12.12
CA LYS A 91 3.62 4.83 13.16
C LYS A 91 4.11 3.74 14.10
#